data_45df02644901b8b565fd987d95903298
#
_entry.id   45df02644901b8b565fd987d95903298
#
_cell.length_a   1.000
_cell.length_b   1.000
_cell.length_c   1.000
_cell.angle_alpha   90.00
_cell.angle_beta   90.00
_cell.angle_gamma   90.00
#
_symmetry.space_group_name_H-M   'P 1'
#
loop_
_entity.id
_entity.type
_entity.pdbx_description
1 polymer ?
#
loop_
_entity_poly.entity_id
_entity_poly.type
_entity_poly.pdbx_seq_one_letter_code
_entity_poly.pdbx_strand_id
1 'polypeptide(L)'
;ELEKDFGFDPEEVLLTSGKTGEGTHELLEAIVKRIPAPAGDADGPLQALIFDSKYDAHRGALAYVRVVNGTIKRGDRIMMMSDGRTFEVDDVGVFAPDMRPKSKLSVGEVGYVIAGMKQTSDCRVGDTITLAKKSAEKPLPGYREPQAMVFAGLYPSDNADYGMVKDALDKYSLNDAAFHYEPETSAALGFGFRCGFLGLLHMEITRDRLERE
;
A
#
# COMPACT_ATOMS: atom_id res chain seq x y z
N GLU A 1 -7.70 -33.76 -7.89
CA GLU A 1 -6.51 -32.97 -7.44
C GLU A 1 -6.87 -32.10 -6.25
N LEU A 2 -7.82 -31.15 -6.33
CA LEU A 2 -8.18 -30.22 -5.24
C LEU A 2 -8.52 -30.94 -3.93
N GLU A 3 -9.28 -32.05 -3.99
CA GLU A 3 -9.61 -32.85 -2.82
C GLU A 3 -8.38 -33.58 -2.24
N LYS A 4 -7.56 -34.22 -3.12
CA LYS A 4 -6.43 -35.03 -2.68
C LYS A 4 -5.24 -34.21 -2.18
N ASP A 5 -4.95 -33.10 -2.85
CA ASP A 5 -3.73 -32.33 -2.63
C ASP A 5 -3.94 -31.17 -1.64
N PHE A 6 -5.16 -30.66 -1.54
CA PHE A 6 -5.50 -29.51 -0.70
C PHE A 6 -6.59 -29.77 0.34
N GLY A 7 -7.26 -30.93 0.29
CA GLY A 7 -8.30 -31.30 1.25
C GLY A 7 -9.60 -30.51 1.12
N PHE A 8 -9.88 -29.89 -0.04
CA PHE A 8 -11.14 -29.20 -0.28
C PHE A 8 -12.28 -30.21 -0.47
N ASP A 9 -13.46 -29.90 0.08
CA ASP A 9 -14.68 -30.65 -0.21
C ASP A 9 -15.11 -30.40 -1.66
N PRO A 10 -15.25 -31.44 -2.48
CA PRO A 10 -15.72 -31.31 -3.87
C PRO A 10 -17.07 -30.60 -4.01
N GLU A 11 -17.97 -30.72 -3.02
CA GLU A 11 -19.27 -30.05 -3.00
C GLU A 11 -19.19 -28.54 -2.78
N GLU A 12 -18.08 -28.06 -2.23
CA GLU A 12 -17.83 -26.63 -2.03
C GLU A 12 -17.21 -25.94 -3.23
N VAL A 13 -16.72 -26.69 -4.22
CA VAL A 13 -16.06 -26.18 -5.41
C VAL A 13 -17.09 -25.64 -6.40
N LEU A 14 -16.99 -24.35 -6.69
CA LEU A 14 -17.84 -23.68 -7.68
C LEU A 14 -17.13 -23.65 -9.04
N LEU A 15 -17.80 -24.18 -10.06
CA LEU A 15 -17.30 -24.14 -11.43
C LEU A 15 -17.70 -22.81 -12.08
N THR A 16 -16.73 -22.08 -12.58
CA THR A 16 -16.97 -20.77 -13.20
C THR A 16 -16.17 -20.59 -14.49
N SER A 17 -16.68 -19.78 -15.39
CA SER A 17 -16.00 -19.40 -16.63
C SER A 17 -15.96 -17.89 -16.81
N GLY A 18 -14.80 -17.27 -16.69
CA GLY A 18 -14.61 -15.84 -16.95
C GLY A 18 -14.89 -15.45 -18.42
N LYS A 19 -14.83 -16.39 -19.36
CA LYS A 19 -15.11 -16.16 -20.78
C LYS A 19 -16.61 -16.14 -21.09
N THR A 20 -17.37 -17.06 -20.51
CA THR A 20 -18.80 -17.22 -20.79
C THR A 20 -19.72 -16.58 -19.76
N GLY A 21 -19.21 -16.27 -18.57
CA GLY A 21 -19.98 -15.81 -17.42
C GLY A 21 -20.71 -16.94 -16.67
N GLU A 22 -20.53 -18.20 -17.07
CA GLU A 22 -21.12 -19.35 -16.41
C GLU A 22 -20.66 -19.46 -14.96
N GLY A 23 -21.58 -19.71 -14.02
CA GLY A 23 -21.31 -19.85 -12.59
C GLY A 23 -20.97 -18.52 -11.86
N THR A 24 -20.95 -17.38 -12.57
CA THR A 24 -20.57 -16.08 -11.96
C THR A 24 -21.60 -15.63 -10.92
N HIS A 25 -22.89 -15.82 -11.18
CA HIS A 25 -23.93 -15.44 -10.23
C HIS A 25 -23.86 -16.28 -8.96
N GLU A 26 -23.70 -17.58 -9.08
CA GLU A 26 -23.55 -18.52 -7.98
C GLU A 26 -22.29 -18.20 -7.14
N LEU A 27 -21.20 -17.81 -7.79
CA LEU A 27 -19.99 -17.37 -7.11
C LEU A 27 -20.22 -16.09 -6.28
N LEU A 28 -20.89 -15.10 -6.85
CA LEU A 28 -21.21 -13.85 -6.13
C LEU A 28 -22.13 -14.11 -4.93
N GLU A 29 -23.17 -14.95 -5.10
CA GLU A 29 -24.03 -15.36 -4.00
C GLU A 29 -23.28 -16.12 -2.91
N ALA A 30 -22.36 -17.00 -3.30
CA ALA A 30 -21.53 -17.75 -2.36
C ALA A 30 -20.60 -16.81 -1.57
N ILE A 31 -20.02 -15.80 -2.21
CA ILE A 31 -19.21 -14.76 -1.53
C ILE A 31 -20.04 -14.07 -0.45
N VAL A 32 -21.26 -13.61 -0.80
CA VAL A 32 -22.13 -12.91 0.15
C VAL A 32 -22.56 -13.82 1.31
N LYS A 33 -22.79 -15.10 1.06
CA LYS A 33 -23.25 -16.05 2.08
C LYS A 33 -22.14 -16.62 2.96
N ARG A 34 -20.94 -16.86 2.38
CA ARG A 34 -19.88 -17.62 3.05
C ARG A 34 -18.81 -16.72 3.67
N ILE A 35 -18.58 -15.49 3.15
CA ILE A 35 -17.59 -14.58 3.70
C ILE A 35 -18.26 -13.71 4.78
N PRO A 36 -17.78 -13.77 6.04
CA PRO A 36 -18.34 -12.95 7.11
C PRO A 36 -18.09 -11.46 6.84
N ALA A 37 -19.04 -10.63 7.27
CA ALA A 37 -18.85 -9.18 7.24
C ALA A 37 -17.65 -8.77 8.10
N PRO A 38 -16.97 -7.64 7.76
CA PRO A 38 -15.88 -7.13 8.57
C PRO A 38 -16.30 -6.91 10.02
N ALA A 39 -15.53 -7.45 10.94
CA ALA A 39 -15.73 -7.23 12.38
C ALA A 39 -15.03 -5.92 12.79
N GLY A 40 -15.58 -5.24 13.83
CA GLY A 40 -14.97 -4.05 14.42
C GLY A 40 -15.96 -3.27 15.27
N ASP A 41 -15.45 -2.32 16.03
CA ASP A 41 -16.24 -1.45 16.90
C ASP A 41 -16.33 -0.04 16.27
N ALA A 42 -17.54 0.35 15.86
CA ALA A 42 -17.79 1.65 15.24
C ALA A 42 -17.65 2.84 16.20
N ASP A 43 -17.89 2.62 17.50
CA ASP A 43 -17.81 3.63 18.56
C ASP A 43 -16.45 3.62 19.29
N GLY A 44 -15.62 2.65 18.96
CA GLY A 44 -14.27 2.49 19.48
C GLY A 44 -13.31 3.59 19.01
N PRO A 45 -12.08 3.61 19.56
CA PRO A 45 -11.00 4.45 19.05
C PRO A 45 -10.70 4.11 17.59
N LEU A 46 -10.43 5.14 16.78
CA LEU A 46 -10.04 4.93 15.39
C LEU A 46 -8.80 4.05 15.29
N GLN A 47 -8.89 3.00 14.51
CA GLN A 47 -7.77 2.19 14.02
C GLN A 47 -7.97 1.93 12.54
N ALA A 48 -7.17 2.57 11.71
CA ALA A 48 -7.16 2.33 10.27
C ALA A 48 -5.76 1.88 9.84
N LEU A 49 -5.70 0.71 9.20
CA LEU A 49 -4.46 0.13 8.70
C LEU A 49 -4.11 0.71 7.34
N ILE A 50 -2.92 1.23 7.18
CA ILE A 50 -2.36 1.63 5.88
C ILE A 50 -1.86 0.35 5.19
N PHE A 51 -2.44 -0.01 4.06
CA PHE A 51 -2.01 -1.18 3.30
C PHE A 51 -1.29 -0.82 2.00
N ASP A 52 -1.39 0.44 1.56
CA ASP A 52 -0.66 0.98 0.42
C ASP A 52 -0.58 2.50 0.50
N SER A 53 0.29 3.12 -0.28
CA SER A 53 0.40 4.58 -0.40
C SER A 53 0.81 4.97 -1.81
N LYS A 54 0.35 6.15 -2.25
CA LYS A 54 0.71 6.73 -3.54
C LYS A 54 1.03 8.19 -3.38
N TYR A 55 2.02 8.67 -4.09
CA TYR A 55 2.30 10.09 -4.20
C TYR A 55 1.56 10.72 -5.37
N ASP A 56 0.88 11.81 -5.09
CA ASP A 56 0.23 12.67 -6.09
C ASP A 56 0.86 14.07 -6.02
N ALA A 57 1.34 14.59 -7.15
CA ALA A 57 2.07 15.87 -7.21
C ALA A 57 1.23 17.07 -6.73
N HIS A 58 -0.11 16.98 -6.78
CA HIS A 58 -1.03 18.05 -6.39
C HIS A 58 -1.62 17.87 -4.99
N ARG A 59 -1.74 16.63 -4.51
CA ARG A 59 -2.42 16.29 -3.25
C ARG A 59 -1.47 15.79 -2.17
N GLY A 60 -0.20 15.56 -2.51
CA GLY A 60 0.76 14.94 -1.62
C GLY A 60 0.59 13.43 -1.52
N ALA A 61 0.98 12.84 -0.40
CA ALA A 61 0.83 11.41 -0.21
C ALA A 61 -0.62 11.03 0.13
N LEU A 62 -1.14 10.04 -0.62
CA LEU A 62 -2.40 9.37 -0.36
C LEU A 62 -2.12 8.09 0.41
N ALA A 63 -2.73 7.91 1.56
CA ALA A 63 -2.74 6.63 2.27
C ALA A 63 -3.97 5.82 1.85
N TYR A 64 -3.76 4.59 1.38
CA TYR A 64 -4.83 3.62 1.19
C TYR A 64 -5.06 2.87 2.50
N VAL A 65 -6.27 2.97 3.02
CA VAL A 65 -6.57 2.51 4.37
C VAL A 65 -7.74 1.54 4.42
N ARG A 66 -7.67 0.61 5.37
CA ARG A 66 -8.81 -0.17 5.83
C ARG A 66 -9.15 0.25 7.25
N VAL A 67 -10.36 0.76 7.46
CA VAL A 67 -10.85 1.10 8.81
C VAL A 67 -11.27 -0.18 9.53
N VAL A 68 -10.61 -0.49 10.62
CA VAL A 68 -10.89 -1.68 11.45
C VAL A 68 -11.80 -1.31 12.61
N ASN A 69 -11.54 -0.18 13.28
CA ASN A 69 -12.38 0.34 14.36
C ASN A 69 -12.57 1.85 14.20
N GLY A 70 -13.66 2.36 14.76
CA GLY A 70 -13.96 3.78 14.77
C GLY A 70 -14.34 4.35 13.41
N THR A 71 -14.11 5.63 13.26
CA THR A 71 -14.48 6.40 12.05
C THR A 71 -13.46 7.51 11.82
N ILE A 72 -13.14 7.77 10.55
CA ILE A 72 -12.30 8.89 10.12
C ILE A 72 -13.07 9.78 9.15
N LYS A 73 -12.94 11.10 9.28
CA LYS A 73 -13.60 12.10 8.44
C LYS A 73 -12.69 13.29 8.17
N ARG A 74 -13.07 14.07 7.19
CA ARG A 74 -12.40 15.35 6.88
C ARG A 74 -12.39 16.28 8.11
N GLY A 75 -11.25 16.95 8.35
CA GLY A 75 -11.00 17.83 9.48
C GLY A 75 -10.59 17.12 10.77
N ASP A 76 -10.55 15.79 10.78
CA ASP A 76 -10.02 15.06 11.93
C ASP A 76 -8.50 15.27 12.02
N ARG A 77 -7.99 15.37 13.25
CA ARG A 77 -6.55 15.34 13.50
C ARG A 77 -6.14 13.90 13.82
N ILE A 78 -5.47 13.29 12.88
CA ILE A 78 -4.97 11.92 12.97
C ILE A 78 -3.53 11.88 13.50
N MET A 79 -3.13 10.70 13.98
CA MET A 79 -1.77 10.39 14.42
C MET A 79 -1.33 9.05 13.85
N MET A 80 -0.12 9.01 13.31
CA MET A 80 0.56 7.77 12.92
C MET A 80 1.10 7.09 14.18
N MET A 81 0.76 5.83 14.40
CA MET A 81 1.14 5.15 15.65
C MET A 81 2.60 4.72 15.67
N SER A 82 3.26 4.62 14.52
CA SER A 82 4.67 4.23 14.43
C SER A 82 5.63 5.29 14.96
N ASP A 83 5.33 6.59 14.74
CA ASP A 83 6.25 7.69 15.05
C ASP A 83 5.59 8.87 15.80
N GLY A 84 4.27 8.80 16.02
CA GLY A 84 3.50 9.82 16.75
C GLY A 84 3.26 11.12 15.98
N ARG A 85 3.63 11.22 14.69
CA ARG A 85 3.36 12.41 13.88
C ARG A 85 1.88 12.59 13.65
N THR A 86 1.44 13.85 13.66
CA THR A 86 0.03 14.19 13.51
C THR A 86 -0.21 15.00 12.25
N PHE A 87 -1.34 14.72 11.58
CA PHE A 87 -1.76 15.38 10.37
C PHE A 87 -3.24 15.75 10.46
N GLU A 88 -3.68 16.76 9.71
CA GLU A 88 -5.08 17.09 9.55
C GLU A 88 -5.60 16.42 8.28
N VAL A 89 -6.76 15.81 8.35
CA VAL A 89 -7.39 15.12 7.21
C VAL A 89 -8.03 16.14 6.29
N ASP A 90 -7.49 16.27 5.09
CA ASP A 90 -8.01 17.15 4.03
C ASP A 90 -9.19 16.51 3.31
N ASP A 91 -9.10 15.21 3.03
CA ASP A 91 -10.15 14.46 2.32
C ASP A 91 -10.10 12.96 2.65
N VAL A 92 -11.27 12.32 2.57
CA VAL A 92 -11.44 10.87 2.66
C VAL A 92 -12.42 10.39 1.60
N GLY A 93 -12.25 9.18 1.10
CA GLY A 93 -13.14 8.63 0.10
C GLY A 93 -12.87 7.18 -0.24
N VAL A 94 -13.58 6.67 -1.22
CA VAL A 94 -13.49 5.31 -1.73
C VAL A 94 -13.14 5.31 -3.21
N PHE A 95 -12.82 4.15 -3.75
CA PHE A 95 -12.64 3.93 -5.19
C PHE A 95 -13.85 3.17 -5.77
N ALA A 96 -14.43 3.70 -6.88
CA ALA A 96 -15.57 3.06 -7.56
C ALA A 96 -15.71 3.45 -9.05
N PRO A 97 -14.85 3.00 -9.96
CA PRO A 97 -13.43 2.69 -9.83
C PRO A 97 -12.55 3.90 -9.51
N ASP A 98 -12.97 5.10 -9.90
CA ASP A 98 -12.28 6.36 -9.63
C ASP A 98 -12.45 6.80 -8.17
N MET A 99 -11.58 7.73 -7.76
CA MET A 99 -11.67 8.36 -6.44
C MET A 99 -13.01 9.08 -6.25
N ARG A 100 -13.77 8.69 -5.24
CA ARG A 100 -15.04 9.31 -4.85
C ARG A 100 -14.96 9.79 -3.41
N PRO A 101 -14.96 11.12 -3.18
CA PRO A 101 -14.99 11.67 -1.83
C PRO A 101 -16.21 11.19 -1.04
N LYS A 102 -16.01 10.92 0.25
CA LYS A 102 -17.06 10.60 1.21
C LYS A 102 -16.99 11.54 2.41
N SER A 103 -18.08 11.68 3.14
CA SER A 103 -18.10 12.45 4.38
C SER A 103 -17.27 11.80 5.48
N LYS A 104 -17.16 10.48 5.46
CA LYS A 104 -16.41 9.66 6.41
C LYS A 104 -16.12 8.27 5.86
N LEU A 105 -15.11 7.59 6.43
CA LEU A 105 -14.91 6.14 6.33
C LEU A 105 -15.20 5.53 7.70
N SER A 106 -15.94 4.44 7.72
CA SER A 106 -16.38 3.73 8.93
C SER A 106 -15.80 2.30 8.94
N VAL A 107 -16.03 1.59 10.02
CA VAL A 107 -15.61 0.20 10.22
C VAL A 107 -15.90 -0.67 9.00
N GLY A 108 -14.91 -1.45 8.56
CA GLY A 108 -14.97 -2.35 7.42
C GLY A 108 -14.75 -1.68 6.07
N GLU A 109 -14.81 -0.34 5.99
CA GLU A 109 -14.59 0.34 4.72
C GLU A 109 -13.11 0.41 4.35
N VAL A 110 -12.87 0.26 3.06
CA VAL A 110 -11.56 0.46 2.41
C VAL A 110 -11.65 1.72 1.56
N GLY A 111 -10.65 2.58 1.66
CA GLY A 111 -10.64 3.83 0.93
C GLY A 111 -9.30 4.55 1.01
N TYR A 112 -9.33 5.86 0.77
CA TYR A 112 -8.16 6.71 0.84
C TYR A 112 -8.30 7.80 1.89
N VAL A 113 -7.15 8.24 2.41
CA VAL A 113 -7.00 9.41 3.27
C VAL A 113 -5.95 10.33 2.70
N ILE A 114 -6.28 11.61 2.56
CA ILE A 114 -5.36 12.70 2.20
C ILE A 114 -5.24 13.58 3.44
N ALA A 115 -4.05 13.83 3.92
CA ALA A 115 -3.84 14.51 5.20
C ALA A 115 -2.58 15.39 5.22
N GLY A 116 -2.34 16.18 4.18
CA GLY A 116 -1.20 17.11 4.12
C GLY A 116 0.17 16.44 4.25
N MET A 117 0.26 15.14 4.05
CA MET A 117 1.50 14.37 4.07
C MET A 117 2.30 14.67 2.80
N LYS A 118 3.53 15.15 3.00
CA LYS A 118 4.35 15.63 1.87
C LYS A 118 5.21 14.53 1.23
N GLN A 119 5.41 13.44 1.93
CA GLN A 119 6.25 12.33 1.51
C GLN A 119 5.54 11.00 1.79
N THR A 120 5.79 9.97 0.99
CA THR A 120 5.27 8.62 1.24
C THR A 120 5.83 8.03 2.53
N SER A 121 7.02 8.44 2.95
CA SER A 121 7.56 8.10 4.28
C SER A 121 6.70 8.59 5.44
N ASP A 122 5.77 9.54 5.20
CA ASP A 122 4.79 10.01 6.19
C ASP A 122 3.61 9.03 6.37
N CYS A 123 3.39 8.12 5.41
CA CYS A 123 2.34 7.11 5.44
C CYS A 123 2.91 5.72 5.09
N ARG A 124 3.63 5.13 6.05
CA ARG A 124 4.26 3.81 5.86
C ARG A 124 3.21 2.72 5.76
N VAL A 125 3.39 1.83 4.80
CA VAL A 125 2.59 0.60 4.68
C VAL A 125 2.75 -0.24 5.96
N GLY A 126 1.63 -0.70 6.52
CA GLY A 126 1.61 -1.44 7.79
C GLY A 126 1.43 -0.57 9.03
N ASP A 127 1.51 0.77 8.91
CA ASP A 127 1.24 1.66 10.04
C ASP A 127 -0.26 1.76 10.36
N THR A 128 -0.56 2.17 11.57
CA THR A 128 -1.93 2.39 12.04
C THR A 128 -2.20 3.88 12.23
N ILE A 129 -3.25 4.35 11.59
CA ILE A 129 -3.81 5.68 11.83
C ILE A 129 -4.79 5.63 12.99
N THR A 130 -4.64 6.56 13.94
CA THR A 130 -5.60 6.79 15.04
C THR A 130 -5.93 8.28 15.16
N LEU A 131 -6.92 8.64 15.99
CA LEU A 131 -7.22 10.05 16.28
C LEU A 131 -6.25 10.59 17.34
N ALA A 132 -5.66 11.77 17.12
CA ALA A 132 -4.71 12.38 18.04
C ALA A 132 -5.31 12.68 19.45
N LYS A 133 -6.64 12.95 19.53
CA LYS A 133 -7.31 13.25 20.80
C LYS A 133 -7.84 12.00 21.52
N LYS A 134 -8.14 10.93 20.81
CA LYS A 134 -8.68 9.67 21.33
C LYS A 134 -7.92 8.53 20.63
N SER A 135 -6.64 8.41 20.96
CA SER A 135 -5.78 7.41 20.37
C SER A 135 -6.12 5.99 20.83
N ALA A 136 -5.96 5.03 19.92
CA ALA A 136 -6.00 3.62 20.30
C ALA A 136 -4.77 3.28 21.16
N GLU A 137 -4.92 2.31 22.06
CA GLU A 137 -3.83 1.89 22.95
C GLU A 137 -2.74 1.09 22.23
N LYS A 138 -3.12 0.34 21.20
CA LYS A 138 -2.21 -0.54 20.46
C LYS A 138 -2.40 -0.37 18.96
N PRO A 139 -1.31 -0.43 18.19
CA PRO A 139 -1.43 -0.46 16.73
C PRO A 139 -2.05 -1.80 16.28
N LEU A 140 -2.62 -1.80 15.08
CA LEU A 140 -3.03 -3.02 14.40
C LEU A 140 -1.79 -3.85 14.03
N PRO A 141 -1.90 -5.18 13.96
CA PRO A 141 -0.84 -5.99 13.37
C PRO A 141 -0.63 -5.53 11.92
N GLY A 142 0.50 -4.87 11.68
CA GLY A 142 0.85 -4.35 10.36
C GLY A 142 1.37 -5.43 9.42
N TYR A 143 1.50 -5.08 8.15
CA TYR A 143 2.25 -5.88 7.20
C TYR A 143 3.74 -5.84 7.59
N ARG A 144 4.43 -6.96 7.43
CA ARG A 144 5.89 -6.95 7.54
C ARG A 144 6.45 -6.15 6.36
N GLU A 145 7.39 -5.25 6.64
CA GLU A 145 8.12 -4.60 5.56
C GLU A 145 8.76 -5.68 4.67
N PRO A 146 8.52 -5.61 3.35
CA PRO A 146 9.13 -6.57 2.43
C PRO A 146 10.66 -6.41 2.51
N GLN A 147 11.36 -7.53 2.73
CA GLN A 147 12.82 -7.52 2.73
C GLN A 147 13.33 -7.76 1.32
N ALA A 148 14.31 -6.97 0.90
CA ALA A 148 14.98 -7.18 -0.36
C ALA A 148 15.69 -8.54 -0.36
N MET A 149 15.44 -9.34 -1.40
CA MET A 149 16.03 -10.67 -1.61
C MET A 149 17.10 -10.67 -2.69
N VAL A 150 17.05 -9.70 -3.59
CA VAL A 150 18.01 -9.52 -4.68
C VAL A 150 18.58 -8.12 -4.61
N PHE A 151 19.89 -8.00 -4.81
CA PHE A 151 20.57 -6.72 -4.84
C PHE A 151 21.29 -6.56 -6.18
N ALA A 152 21.23 -5.36 -6.77
CA ALA A 152 21.98 -5.01 -7.96
C ALA A 152 22.54 -3.59 -7.83
N GLY A 153 23.75 -3.38 -8.36
CA GLY A 153 24.35 -2.06 -8.51
C GLY A 153 23.82 -1.38 -9.77
N LEU A 154 23.40 -0.13 -9.63
CA LEU A 154 22.98 0.73 -10.74
C LEU A 154 23.97 1.87 -10.85
N TYR A 155 24.66 1.96 -11.99
CA TYR A 155 25.70 2.95 -12.23
C TYR A 155 25.34 3.75 -13.49
N PRO A 156 25.37 5.09 -13.45
CA PRO A 156 25.18 5.90 -14.61
C PRO A 156 26.33 5.65 -15.64
N SER A 157 26.01 5.72 -16.91
CA SER A 157 27.01 5.61 -17.97
C SER A 157 27.98 6.77 -17.99
N ASP A 158 27.52 7.96 -17.58
CA ASP A 158 28.34 9.16 -17.35
C ASP A 158 28.16 9.61 -15.90
N ASN A 159 29.27 9.90 -15.20
CA ASN A 159 29.23 10.41 -13.84
C ASN A 159 28.47 11.75 -13.71
N ALA A 160 28.35 12.52 -14.79
CA ALA A 160 27.54 13.73 -14.83
C ALA A 160 26.05 13.45 -14.59
N ASP A 161 25.57 12.25 -14.91
CA ASP A 161 24.18 11.84 -14.78
C ASP A 161 23.80 11.32 -13.39
N TYR A 162 24.76 11.25 -12.45
CA TYR A 162 24.52 10.72 -11.11
C TYR A 162 23.34 11.41 -10.40
N GLY A 163 23.24 12.74 -10.52
CA GLY A 163 22.14 13.52 -9.93
C GLY A 163 20.78 13.16 -10.54
N MET A 164 20.73 12.99 -11.85
CA MET A 164 19.51 12.63 -12.58
C MET A 164 19.04 11.22 -12.22
N VAL A 165 19.96 10.26 -12.14
CA VAL A 165 19.66 8.89 -11.70
C VAL A 165 19.15 8.88 -10.27
N LYS A 166 19.76 9.65 -9.36
CA LYS A 166 19.30 9.79 -7.99
C LYS A 166 17.86 10.31 -7.93
N ASP A 167 17.54 11.36 -8.66
CA ASP A 167 16.19 11.95 -8.69
C ASP A 167 15.16 10.97 -9.26
N ALA A 168 15.53 10.15 -10.24
CA ALA A 168 14.67 9.09 -10.78
C ALA A 168 14.41 7.99 -9.75
N LEU A 169 15.45 7.55 -9.01
CA LEU A 169 15.31 6.57 -7.93
C LEU A 169 14.47 7.10 -6.77
N ASP A 170 14.65 8.39 -6.41
CA ASP A 170 13.83 9.06 -5.40
C ASP A 170 12.33 9.03 -5.82
N LYS A 171 12.03 9.41 -7.06
CA LYS A 171 10.66 9.35 -7.61
C LYS A 171 10.10 7.94 -7.67
N TYR A 172 10.92 6.97 -8.08
CA TYR A 172 10.50 5.58 -8.14
C TYR A 172 10.13 5.05 -6.74
N SER A 173 10.98 5.29 -5.74
CA SER A 173 10.77 4.86 -4.35
C SER A 173 9.53 5.46 -3.70
N LEU A 174 9.05 6.61 -4.20
CA LEU A 174 7.77 7.19 -3.73
C LEU A 174 6.56 6.31 -4.07
N ASN A 175 6.64 5.47 -5.09
CA ASN A 175 5.54 4.65 -5.59
C ASN A 175 5.76 3.15 -5.38
N ASP A 176 6.90 2.76 -4.81
CA ASP A 176 7.26 1.36 -4.57
C ASP A 176 7.87 1.21 -3.16
N ALA A 177 7.03 0.84 -2.19
CA ALA A 177 7.44 0.68 -0.80
C ALA A 177 8.43 -0.49 -0.58
N ALA A 178 8.55 -1.40 -1.54
CA ALA A 178 9.47 -2.54 -1.48
C ALA A 178 10.84 -2.23 -2.09
N PHE A 179 10.97 -1.12 -2.81
CA PHE A 179 12.22 -0.70 -3.42
C PHE A 179 13.04 0.14 -2.44
N HIS A 180 14.27 -0.28 -2.23
CA HIS A 180 15.25 0.44 -1.41
C HIS A 180 16.53 0.66 -2.18
N TYR A 181 17.17 1.80 -2.00
CA TYR A 181 18.48 2.06 -2.59
C TYR A 181 19.36 2.84 -1.62
N GLU A 182 20.66 2.65 -1.75
CA GLU A 182 21.69 3.37 -1.02
C GLU A 182 22.84 3.76 -1.96
N PRO A 183 23.52 4.88 -1.72
CA PRO A 183 24.71 5.23 -2.50
C PRO A 183 25.78 4.15 -2.38
N GLU A 184 26.40 3.81 -3.50
CA GLU A 184 27.51 2.85 -3.57
C GLU A 184 28.64 3.42 -4.43
N THR A 185 29.86 3.03 -4.13
CA THR A 185 31.03 3.40 -4.93
C THR A 185 31.77 2.14 -5.38
N SER A 186 31.97 2.03 -6.68
CA SER A 186 32.79 0.97 -7.29
C SER A 186 34.12 1.53 -7.77
N ALA A 187 35.20 0.83 -7.50
CA ALA A 187 36.52 1.22 -8.01
C ALA A 187 36.61 1.21 -9.55
N ALA A 188 35.78 0.38 -10.22
CA ALA A 188 35.75 0.23 -11.68
C ALA A 188 34.71 1.11 -12.34
N LEU A 189 33.54 1.33 -11.70
CA LEU A 189 32.36 1.97 -12.29
C LEU A 189 32.08 3.37 -11.74
N GLY A 190 32.80 3.80 -10.70
CA GLY A 190 32.59 5.11 -10.06
C GLY A 190 31.43 5.12 -9.07
N PHE A 191 30.73 6.26 -9.01
CA PHE A 191 29.59 6.47 -8.10
C PHE A 191 28.32 5.88 -8.70
N GLY A 192 27.56 5.16 -7.88
CA GLY A 192 26.30 4.55 -8.24
C GLY A 192 25.42 4.29 -7.03
N PHE A 193 24.49 3.36 -7.17
CA PHE A 193 23.51 3.02 -6.15
C PHE A 193 23.38 1.50 -6.03
N ARG A 194 23.37 1.00 -4.81
CA ARG A 194 22.99 -0.36 -4.51
C ARG A 194 21.49 -0.41 -4.30
N CYS A 195 20.80 -1.11 -5.17
CA CYS A 195 19.36 -1.24 -5.17
C CYS A 195 18.93 -2.61 -4.66
N GLY A 196 17.91 -2.65 -3.80
CA GLY A 196 17.33 -3.87 -3.25
C GLY A 196 15.95 -4.14 -3.84
N PHE A 197 15.69 -5.40 -4.22
CA PHE A 197 14.49 -5.87 -4.90
C PHE A 197 13.91 -7.11 -4.22
N LEU A 198 12.58 -7.32 -4.34
CA LEU A 198 11.92 -8.53 -3.84
C LEU A 198 12.34 -9.80 -4.59
N GLY A 199 12.77 -9.66 -5.84
CA GLY A 199 13.18 -10.76 -6.70
C GLY A 199 13.60 -10.27 -8.08
N LEU A 200 13.99 -11.20 -8.96
CA LEU A 200 14.47 -10.87 -10.31
C LEU A 200 13.41 -10.16 -11.15
N LEU A 201 12.16 -10.60 -11.10
CA LEU A 201 11.07 -9.95 -11.84
C LEU A 201 10.85 -8.50 -11.39
N HIS A 202 10.91 -8.24 -10.08
CA HIS A 202 10.82 -6.87 -9.54
C HIS A 202 11.98 -6.01 -10.07
N MET A 203 13.19 -6.54 -10.09
CA MET A 203 14.36 -5.86 -10.64
C MET A 203 14.20 -5.51 -12.14
N GLU A 204 13.71 -6.45 -12.94
CA GLU A 204 13.47 -6.24 -14.38
C GLU A 204 12.40 -5.17 -14.62
N ILE A 205 11.28 -5.21 -13.90
CA ILE A 205 10.21 -4.20 -13.98
C ILE A 205 10.72 -2.83 -13.58
N THR A 206 11.50 -2.74 -12.49
CA THR A 206 12.09 -1.49 -12.03
C THR A 206 13.02 -0.90 -13.08
N ARG A 207 13.92 -1.71 -13.63
CA ARG A 207 14.84 -1.29 -14.72
C ARG A 207 14.05 -0.75 -15.91
N ASP A 208 13.06 -1.51 -16.40
CA ASP A 208 12.26 -1.13 -17.56
C ASP A 208 11.46 0.16 -17.34
N ARG A 209 11.11 0.47 -16.10
CA ARG A 209 10.46 1.74 -15.75
C ARG A 209 11.45 2.89 -15.71
N LEU A 210 12.61 2.70 -15.08
CA LEU A 210 13.65 3.73 -15.02
C LEU A 210 14.21 4.09 -16.42
N GLU A 211 14.22 3.13 -17.35
CA GLU A 211 14.62 3.38 -18.74
C GLU A 211 13.59 4.20 -19.55
N ARG A 212 12.33 4.24 -19.11
CA ARG A 212 11.24 4.95 -19.80
C ARG A 212 10.95 6.34 -19.25
N GLU A 213 11.28 6.61 -17.99
CA GLU A 213 11.05 7.88 -17.31
C GLU A 213 12.31 8.77 -17.30
#